data_f04dd10b13d046bfa97b925cf6617a4e
#
_entry.id   f04dd10b13d046bfa97b925cf6617a4e
#
_cell.length_a   1.000
_cell.length_b   1.000
_cell.length_c   1.000
_cell.angle_alpha   90.00
_cell.angle_beta   90.00
_cell.angle_gamma   90.00
#
_symmetry.space_group_name_H-M   'P 1'
#
loop_
_entity.id
_entity.type
_entity.pdbx_description
1 polymer ?
#
loop_
_entity_poly.entity_id
_entity_poly.type
_entity_poly.pdbx_seq_one_letter_code
_entity_poly.pdbx_strand_id
1 'polypeptide(L)'
;MLDDSLYKDTADEETKKYLRMNYQKKSRDNARTPMQWTAGHQAGFTSGNEPWMRVNDNYTAINAAAQTSKPDSVYHCWRQVLEKRKALKDIFVYGDYALVEDNEGTVNEKVYAYTRKAAGGETALIVCNFSIDKVAWKFDGKASEVLVSPGGKTVKDLSAGVINLGPCEAIAFLV
;
A
#
# COMPACT_ATOMS: atom_id res chain seq x y z
N MET A 1 5.78 6.28 -26.09
CA MET A 1 7.03 7.05 -26.11
C MET A 1 6.67 8.49 -25.91
N LEU A 2 7.11 9.11 -24.84
CA LEU A 2 7.03 10.56 -24.73
C LEU A 2 7.96 11.13 -25.78
N ASP A 3 7.48 12.12 -26.50
CA ASP A 3 8.28 12.83 -27.51
C ASP A 3 9.44 13.54 -26.78
N ASP A 4 10.62 12.96 -26.86
CA ASP A 4 11.85 13.44 -26.24
C ASP A 4 12.41 14.67 -26.97
N SER A 5 11.78 15.05 -28.09
CA SER A 5 12.21 16.18 -28.94
C SER A 5 12.14 17.48 -28.16
N LEU A 6 11.03 17.73 -27.46
CA LEU A 6 10.84 18.97 -26.67
C LEU A 6 11.93 19.17 -25.62
N TYR A 7 12.38 18.09 -24.99
CA TYR A 7 13.46 18.13 -24.00
C TYR A 7 14.83 18.36 -24.64
N LYS A 8 15.11 17.69 -25.76
CA LYS A 8 16.37 17.80 -26.50
C LYS A 8 16.56 19.17 -27.16
N ASP A 9 15.47 19.73 -27.66
CA ASP A 9 15.49 21.02 -28.38
C ASP A 9 15.48 22.25 -27.46
N THR A 10 15.23 22.03 -26.14
CA THR A 10 15.24 23.13 -25.16
C THR A 10 16.68 23.46 -24.72
N ALA A 11 17.11 24.69 -24.96
CA ALA A 11 18.43 25.18 -24.53
C ALA A 11 18.45 25.70 -23.08
N ASP A 12 17.30 26.05 -22.53
CA ASP A 12 17.15 26.63 -21.19
C ASP A 12 17.13 25.53 -20.10
N GLU A 13 18.06 25.60 -19.14
CA GLU A 13 18.21 24.62 -18.06
C GLU A 13 17.07 24.65 -17.05
N GLU A 14 16.42 25.80 -16.84
CA GLU A 14 15.27 25.89 -15.93
C GLU A 14 14.05 25.15 -16.52
N THR A 15 13.79 25.36 -17.80
CA THR A 15 12.76 24.61 -18.55
C THR A 15 13.08 23.10 -18.57
N LYS A 16 14.31 22.69 -18.78
CA LYS A 16 14.70 21.28 -18.68
C LYS A 16 14.43 20.69 -17.29
N LYS A 17 14.75 21.42 -16.24
CA LYS A 17 14.48 21.00 -14.85
C LYS A 17 12.97 20.83 -14.61
N TYR A 18 12.16 21.76 -15.09
CA TYR A 18 10.70 21.70 -15.02
C TYR A 18 10.14 20.48 -15.77
N LEU A 19 10.61 20.23 -17.00
CA LEU A 19 10.20 19.07 -17.80
C LEU A 19 10.60 17.75 -17.11
N ARG A 20 11.81 17.63 -16.59
CA ARG A 20 12.25 16.43 -15.83
C ARG A 20 11.33 16.16 -14.63
N MET A 21 11.00 17.18 -13.85
CA MET A 21 10.10 17.05 -12.71
C MET A 21 8.70 16.58 -13.14
N ASN A 22 8.19 17.09 -14.28
CA ASN A 22 6.90 16.65 -14.81
C ASN A 22 6.96 15.20 -15.31
N TYR A 23 8.03 14.79 -16.00
CA TYR A 23 8.21 13.40 -16.43
C TYR A 23 8.28 12.45 -15.22
N GLN A 24 9.02 12.79 -14.19
CA GLN A 24 9.10 11.99 -12.97
C GLN A 24 7.74 11.80 -12.28
N LYS A 25 6.89 12.85 -12.28
CA LYS A 25 5.60 12.82 -11.59
C LYS A 25 4.45 12.27 -12.43
N LYS A 26 4.45 12.50 -13.74
CA LYS A 26 3.27 12.30 -14.59
C LYS A 26 3.48 11.32 -15.75
N SER A 27 4.70 10.87 -15.99
CA SER A 27 4.94 9.94 -17.09
C SER A 27 4.26 8.59 -16.84
N ARG A 28 3.49 8.13 -17.82
CA ARG A 28 2.88 6.79 -17.81
C ARG A 28 3.94 5.68 -17.77
N ASP A 29 5.12 5.94 -18.28
CA ASP A 29 6.21 4.96 -18.38
C ASP A 29 6.73 4.56 -16.99
N ASN A 30 6.56 5.40 -15.97
CA ASN A 30 6.86 5.05 -14.58
C ASN A 30 6.06 3.82 -14.07
N ALA A 31 4.86 3.59 -14.63
CA ALA A 31 4.00 2.47 -14.28
C ALA A 31 4.06 1.29 -15.28
N ARG A 32 4.90 1.38 -16.32
CA ARG A 32 4.99 0.38 -17.40
C ARG A 32 6.33 -0.34 -17.45
N THR A 33 7.16 -0.18 -16.44
CA THR A 33 8.43 -0.90 -16.35
C THR A 33 8.19 -2.41 -16.34
N PRO A 34 9.08 -3.21 -16.95
CA PRO A 34 8.96 -4.66 -16.96
C PRO A 34 8.82 -5.26 -15.57
N MET A 35 7.97 -6.26 -15.42
CA MET A 35 7.80 -6.98 -14.15
C MET A 35 9.11 -7.68 -13.78
N GLN A 36 9.54 -7.49 -12.53
CA GLN A 36 10.73 -8.08 -11.97
C GLN A 36 10.41 -9.46 -11.39
N TRP A 37 10.57 -10.52 -12.19
CA TRP A 37 10.27 -11.89 -11.77
C TRP A 37 11.37 -12.51 -10.92
N THR A 38 12.63 -12.27 -11.31
CA THR A 38 13.81 -12.88 -10.66
C THR A 38 14.97 -11.88 -10.58
N ALA A 39 16.04 -12.25 -9.86
CA ALA A 39 17.30 -11.51 -9.85
C ALA A 39 18.18 -11.78 -11.08
N GLY A 40 17.74 -12.60 -12.03
CA GLY A 40 18.50 -12.99 -13.22
C GLY A 40 18.44 -11.96 -14.34
N HIS A 41 19.01 -12.35 -15.51
CA HIS A 41 19.08 -11.51 -16.71
C HIS A 41 17.71 -10.88 -17.04
N GLN A 42 17.70 -9.57 -17.32
CA GLN A 42 16.49 -8.77 -17.60
C GLN A 42 15.36 -8.99 -16.59
N ALA A 43 15.70 -9.18 -15.31
CA ALA A 43 14.77 -9.49 -14.23
C ALA A 43 13.89 -10.73 -14.48
N GLY A 44 14.30 -11.64 -15.37
CA GLY A 44 13.49 -12.78 -15.80
C GLY A 44 12.26 -12.40 -16.63
N PHE A 45 12.18 -11.15 -17.11
CA PHE A 45 11.05 -10.67 -17.91
C PHE A 45 11.10 -11.17 -19.36
N THR A 46 12.27 -11.23 -19.94
CA THR A 46 12.50 -11.71 -21.31
C THR A 46 13.80 -12.50 -21.39
N SER A 47 13.86 -13.45 -22.34
CA SER A 47 15.08 -14.13 -22.75
C SER A 47 15.86 -13.38 -23.85
N GLY A 48 15.26 -12.32 -24.42
CA GLY A 48 15.89 -11.45 -25.41
C GLY A 48 16.94 -10.53 -24.80
N ASN A 49 17.66 -9.82 -25.66
CA ASN A 49 18.73 -8.91 -25.21
C ASN A 49 18.19 -7.70 -24.44
N GLU A 50 17.07 -7.11 -24.89
CA GLU A 50 16.47 -5.94 -24.27
C GLU A 50 14.94 -6.04 -24.27
N PRO A 51 14.26 -5.67 -23.19
CA PRO A 51 12.81 -5.46 -23.18
C PRO A 51 12.47 -4.13 -23.86
N TRP A 52 11.19 -3.93 -24.22
CA TRP A 52 10.71 -2.68 -24.83
C TRP A 52 10.91 -1.44 -23.96
N MET A 53 11.02 -1.61 -22.64
CA MET A 53 11.41 -0.59 -21.66
C MET A 53 12.51 -1.12 -20.75
N ARG A 54 13.31 -0.20 -20.22
CA ARG A 54 14.36 -0.51 -19.25
C ARG A 54 13.79 -1.18 -18.00
N VAL A 55 14.41 -2.25 -17.56
CA VAL A 55 14.20 -2.85 -16.25
C VAL A 55 14.76 -1.93 -15.16
N ASN A 56 14.08 -1.79 -14.03
CA ASN A 56 14.60 -1.02 -12.90
C ASN A 56 15.84 -1.70 -12.31
N ASP A 57 16.85 -0.93 -11.96
CA ASP A 57 18.16 -1.45 -11.49
C ASP A 57 18.08 -2.23 -10.18
N ASN A 58 17.00 -2.05 -9.40
CA ASN A 58 16.79 -2.71 -8.12
C ASN A 58 16.25 -4.16 -8.23
N TYR A 59 16.08 -4.71 -9.45
CA TYR A 59 15.52 -6.05 -9.65
C TYR A 59 16.33 -7.18 -8.98
N THR A 60 17.62 -6.97 -8.75
CA THR A 60 18.46 -7.93 -8.05
C THR A 60 18.06 -8.10 -6.58
N ALA A 61 17.53 -7.05 -5.95
CA ALA A 61 17.07 -7.05 -4.57
C ALA A 61 15.53 -7.17 -4.43
N ILE A 62 14.78 -6.54 -5.36
CA ILE A 62 13.31 -6.51 -5.33
C ILE A 62 12.79 -7.25 -6.56
N ASN A 63 12.27 -8.45 -6.35
CA ASN A 63 11.66 -9.27 -7.40
C ASN A 63 10.66 -10.28 -6.82
N ALA A 64 9.82 -10.85 -7.68
CA ALA A 64 8.76 -11.77 -7.27
C ALA A 64 9.30 -13.02 -6.57
N ALA A 65 10.40 -13.61 -7.06
CA ALA A 65 11.00 -14.80 -6.45
C ALA A 65 11.46 -14.54 -5.00
N ALA A 66 12.10 -13.39 -4.75
CA ALA A 66 12.48 -12.98 -3.40
C ALA A 66 11.27 -12.72 -2.51
N GLN A 67 10.22 -12.10 -3.06
CA GLN A 67 8.99 -11.78 -2.32
C GLN A 67 8.20 -13.05 -1.93
N THR A 68 8.10 -14.03 -2.82
CA THR A 68 7.36 -15.28 -2.54
C THR A 68 8.06 -16.18 -1.52
N SER A 69 9.37 -16.07 -1.37
CA SER A 69 10.14 -16.84 -0.37
C SER A 69 10.19 -16.18 1.01
N LYS A 70 9.77 -14.90 1.15
CA LYS A 70 9.91 -14.12 2.37
C LYS A 70 8.54 -13.89 3.05
N PRO A 71 8.24 -14.52 4.21
CA PRO A 71 6.91 -14.46 4.84
C PRO A 71 6.39 -13.07 5.17
N ASP A 72 7.26 -12.12 5.50
CA ASP A 72 6.95 -10.72 5.84
C ASP A 72 6.99 -9.76 4.64
N SER A 73 6.94 -10.30 3.42
CA SER A 73 6.98 -9.51 2.19
C SER A 73 5.65 -8.86 1.83
N VAL A 74 5.71 -7.87 0.94
CA VAL A 74 4.51 -7.23 0.35
C VAL A 74 3.62 -8.26 -0.34
N TYR A 75 4.21 -9.26 -1.03
CA TYR A 75 3.47 -10.35 -1.66
C TYR A 75 2.60 -11.11 -0.65
N HIS A 76 3.18 -11.52 0.50
CA HIS A 76 2.43 -12.26 1.53
C HIS A 76 1.40 -11.38 2.24
N CYS A 77 1.68 -10.10 2.44
CA CYS A 77 0.71 -9.14 2.96
C CYS A 77 -0.52 -9.04 2.02
N TRP A 78 -0.31 -8.84 0.72
CA TRP A 78 -1.40 -8.83 -0.27
C TRP A 78 -2.18 -10.14 -0.31
N ARG A 79 -1.48 -11.25 -0.29
CA ARG A 79 -2.11 -12.59 -0.24
C ARG A 79 -3.02 -12.72 0.99
N GLN A 80 -2.54 -12.36 2.16
CA GLN A 80 -3.32 -12.40 3.41
C GLN A 80 -4.56 -11.50 3.33
N VAL A 81 -4.42 -10.28 2.84
CA VAL A 81 -5.55 -9.35 2.65
C VAL A 81 -6.61 -9.93 1.73
N LEU A 82 -6.20 -10.52 0.59
CA LEU A 82 -7.13 -11.12 -0.38
C LEU A 82 -7.80 -12.38 0.18
N GLU A 83 -7.07 -13.23 0.92
CA GLU A 83 -7.62 -14.40 1.62
C GLU A 83 -8.67 -14.00 2.65
N LYS A 84 -8.37 -13.02 3.51
CA LYS A 84 -9.32 -12.49 4.51
C LYS A 84 -10.53 -11.83 3.83
N ARG A 85 -10.33 -11.04 2.77
CA ARG A 85 -11.42 -10.45 2.00
C ARG A 85 -12.36 -11.51 1.40
N LYS A 86 -11.82 -12.63 0.91
CA LYS A 86 -12.60 -13.74 0.36
C LYS A 86 -13.33 -14.54 1.44
N ALA A 87 -12.67 -14.81 2.57
CA ALA A 87 -13.25 -15.55 3.69
C ALA A 87 -14.37 -14.76 4.38
N LEU A 88 -14.19 -13.46 4.56
CA LEU A 88 -15.12 -12.55 5.23
C LEU A 88 -15.85 -11.65 4.22
N LYS A 89 -16.34 -12.22 3.11
CA LYS A 89 -16.99 -11.48 2.04
C LYS A 89 -18.24 -10.70 2.50
N ASP A 90 -18.95 -11.22 3.49
CA ASP A 90 -20.17 -10.58 3.98
C ASP A 90 -19.85 -9.26 4.69
N ILE A 91 -18.64 -9.13 5.27
CA ILE A 91 -18.11 -7.89 5.81
C ILE A 91 -17.47 -7.05 4.70
N PHE A 92 -16.44 -7.57 4.01
CA PHE A 92 -15.55 -6.77 3.14
C PHE A 92 -16.09 -6.51 1.74
N VAL A 93 -17.09 -7.28 1.26
CA VAL A 93 -17.68 -7.11 -0.06
C VAL A 93 -19.09 -6.55 0.05
N TYR A 94 -19.93 -7.16 0.86
CA TYR A 94 -21.36 -6.85 0.95
C TYR A 94 -21.72 -5.95 2.15
N GLY A 95 -20.84 -5.85 3.16
CA GLY A 95 -21.10 -5.07 4.36
C GLY A 95 -21.19 -3.56 4.10
N ASP A 96 -21.89 -2.86 4.97
CA ASP A 96 -22.02 -1.41 4.94
C ASP A 96 -20.69 -0.73 5.30
N TYR A 97 -20.44 0.39 4.66
CA TYR A 97 -19.28 1.24 4.94
C TYR A 97 -19.69 2.43 5.80
N ALA A 98 -18.87 2.74 6.82
CA ALA A 98 -18.98 3.99 7.54
C ALA A 98 -17.58 4.54 7.88
N LEU A 99 -17.39 5.83 7.64
CA LEU A 99 -16.19 6.54 8.06
C LEU A 99 -16.18 6.64 9.59
N VAL A 100 -15.01 6.45 10.21
CA VAL A 100 -14.81 6.66 11.64
C VAL A 100 -14.00 7.93 11.83
N GLU A 101 -14.62 8.94 12.38
CA GLU A 101 -13.96 10.16 12.84
C GLU A 101 -13.29 9.88 14.18
N ASP A 102 -12.30 10.67 14.57
CA ASP A 102 -11.77 10.56 15.93
C ASP A 102 -12.82 11.05 16.94
N ASN A 103 -12.68 10.66 18.21
CA ASN A 103 -13.66 10.96 19.27
C ASN A 103 -13.82 12.46 19.56
N GLU A 104 -13.05 13.32 18.93
CA GLU A 104 -13.13 14.78 19.06
C GLU A 104 -13.92 15.43 17.90
N GLY A 105 -14.45 14.61 16.97
CA GLY A 105 -15.17 15.07 15.78
C GLY A 105 -14.28 15.78 14.77
N THR A 106 -12.97 15.63 14.92
CA THR A 106 -11.96 16.15 14.01
C THR A 106 -11.49 15.05 13.08
N VAL A 107 -11.46 15.34 11.78
CA VAL A 107 -10.83 14.45 10.80
C VAL A 107 -9.33 14.50 11.02
N ASN A 108 -8.74 13.39 11.46
CA ASN A 108 -7.30 13.27 11.52
C ASN A 108 -6.75 13.21 10.10
N GLU A 109 -6.11 14.27 9.63
CA GLU A 109 -5.58 14.38 8.27
C GLU A 109 -4.55 13.27 7.91
N LYS A 110 -3.97 12.59 8.91
CA LYS A 110 -2.98 11.53 8.73
C LYS A 110 -3.59 10.14 8.78
N VAL A 111 -4.75 9.97 9.43
CA VAL A 111 -5.38 8.66 9.65
C VAL A 111 -6.69 8.55 8.91
N TYR A 112 -6.82 7.51 8.11
CA TYR A 112 -8.07 7.12 7.49
C TYR A 112 -8.60 5.87 8.20
N ALA A 113 -9.70 6.02 8.92
CA ALA A 113 -10.34 4.92 9.64
C ALA A 113 -11.78 4.72 9.14
N TYR A 114 -12.17 3.46 8.96
CA TYR A 114 -13.54 3.13 8.53
C TYR A 114 -13.95 1.75 9.02
N THR A 115 -15.24 1.55 9.15
CA THR A 115 -15.83 0.25 9.44
C THR A 115 -16.44 -0.38 8.20
N ARG A 116 -16.47 -1.71 8.21
CA ARG A 116 -17.28 -2.55 7.33
C ARG A 116 -18.15 -3.45 8.20
N LYS A 117 -19.47 -3.36 8.05
CA LYS A 117 -20.44 -4.07 8.89
C LYS A 117 -21.29 -5.01 8.06
N ALA A 118 -21.24 -6.30 8.36
CA ALA A 118 -22.12 -7.30 7.74
C ALA A 118 -23.56 -7.14 8.23
N ALA A 119 -24.54 -7.58 7.43
CA ALA A 119 -25.95 -7.59 7.81
C ALA A 119 -26.21 -8.39 9.10
N GLY A 120 -25.39 -9.41 9.41
CA GLY A 120 -25.41 -10.18 10.67
C GLY A 120 -24.85 -9.45 11.89
N GLY A 121 -24.36 -8.21 11.72
CA GLY A 121 -23.87 -7.35 12.80
C GLY A 121 -22.35 -7.43 13.04
N GLU A 122 -21.64 -8.40 12.48
CA GLU A 122 -20.20 -8.50 12.59
C GLU A 122 -19.51 -7.31 11.90
N THR A 123 -18.57 -6.69 12.58
CA THR A 123 -17.97 -5.43 12.13
C THR A 123 -16.45 -5.51 12.13
N ALA A 124 -15.84 -5.14 11.01
CA ALA A 124 -14.41 -4.92 10.93
C ALA A 124 -14.11 -3.42 10.96
N LEU A 125 -13.07 -3.05 11.71
CA LEU A 125 -12.47 -1.72 11.71
C LEU A 125 -11.13 -1.77 10.99
N ILE A 126 -10.94 -0.84 10.06
CA ILE A 126 -9.71 -0.67 9.29
C ILE A 126 -9.15 0.72 9.62
N VAL A 127 -7.88 0.77 10.01
CA VAL A 127 -7.21 2.01 10.38
C VAL A 127 -5.91 2.13 9.60
N CYS A 128 -5.74 3.20 8.86
CA CYS A 128 -4.60 3.43 7.98
C CYS A 128 -3.93 4.76 8.30
N ASN A 129 -2.64 4.75 8.59
CA ASN A 129 -1.81 5.94 8.68
C ASN A 129 -1.22 6.27 7.29
N PHE A 130 -1.69 7.34 6.67
CA PHE A 130 -1.21 7.83 5.37
C PHE A 130 -0.04 8.81 5.47
N SER A 131 0.65 8.83 6.62
CA SER A 131 1.81 9.69 6.82
C SER A 131 3.09 8.90 7.07
N ILE A 132 4.22 9.58 6.96
CA ILE A 132 5.54 9.05 7.32
C ILE A 132 5.86 9.19 8.81
N ASP A 133 4.94 9.77 9.59
CA ASP A 133 5.09 9.95 11.03
C ASP A 133 4.46 8.77 11.80
N LYS A 134 4.89 8.59 13.04
CA LYS A 134 4.15 7.76 13.99
C LYS A 134 2.92 8.51 14.47
N VAL A 135 1.77 7.84 14.50
CA VAL A 135 0.50 8.42 14.91
C VAL A 135 -0.13 7.59 16.02
N ALA A 136 -0.60 8.26 17.07
CA ALA A 136 -1.45 7.67 18.10
C ALA A 136 -2.91 8.00 17.77
N TRP A 137 -3.74 6.97 17.56
CA TRP A 137 -5.14 7.11 17.25
C TRP A 137 -6.01 6.56 18.38
N LYS A 138 -6.94 7.37 18.89
CA LYS A 138 -7.82 6.96 20.00
C LYS A 138 -8.87 5.97 19.52
N PHE A 139 -9.05 4.90 20.27
CA PHE A 139 -10.06 3.88 20.00
C PHE A 139 -10.60 3.32 21.32
N ASP A 140 -11.85 3.64 21.63
CA ASP A 140 -12.51 3.25 22.89
C ASP A 140 -13.21 1.89 22.82
N GLY A 141 -13.13 1.21 21.66
CA GLY A 141 -13.69 -0.12 21.45
C GLY A 141 -12.77 -1.25 21.94
N LYS A 142 -13.24 -2.46 21.73
CA LYS A 142 -12.46 -3.68 21.99
C LYS A 142 -12.26 -4.45 20.70
N ALA A 143 -11.03 -4.75 20.37
CA ALA A 143 -10.72 -5.68 19.30
C ALA A 143 -11.01 -7.11 19.75
N SER A 144 -11.65 -7.91 18.90
CA SER A 144 -11.92 -9.33 19.15
C SER A 144 -10.96 -10.25 18.39
N GLU A 145 -10.61 -9.88 17.15
CA GLU A 145 -9.67 -10.63 16.30
C GLU A 145 -8.86 -9.67 15.43
N VAL A 146 -7.56 -9.90 15.30
CA VAL A 146 -6.71 -9.20 14.32
C VAL A 146 -6.76 -9.95 13.00
N LEU A 147 -7.23 -9.28 11.95
CA LEU A 147 -7.35 -9.85 10.62
C LEU A 147 -6.09 -9.68 9.79
N VAL A 148 -5.54 -8.46 9.80
CA VAL A 148 -4.31 -8.09 9.09
C VAL A 148 -3.55 -7.07 9.92
N SER A 149 -2.29 -7.36 10.21
CA SER A 149 -1.37 -6.45 10.91
C SER A 149 0.07 -6.68 10.43
N PRO A 150 0.53 -5.98 9.38
CA PRO A 150 1.92 -6.10 8.92
C PRO A 150 2.95 -5.75 10.00
N GLY A 151 2.61 -4.87 10.93
CA GLY A 151 3.42 -4.50 12.08
C GLY A 151 3.36 -5.49 13.26
N GLY A 152 2.62 -6.61 13.13
CA GLY A 152 2.53 -7.66 14.16
C GLY A 152 1.73 -7.30 15.41
N LYS A 153 0.83 -6.30 15.37
CA LYS A 153 -0.01 -5.95 16.51
C LYS A 153 -0.98 -7.07 16.87
N THR A 154 -1.22 -7.18 18.16
CA THR A 154 -2.13 -8.17 18.77
C THR A 154 -3.44 -7.50 19.21
N VAL A 155 -4.45 -8.30 19.56
CA VAL A 155 -5.71 -7.81 20.14
C VAL A 155 -5.47 -6.92 21.36
N LYS A 156 -4.48 -7.24 22.19
CA LYS A 156 -4.11 -6.45 23.38
C LYS A 156 -3.64 -5.04 23.00
N ASP A 157 -2.82 -4.92 21.96
CA ASP A 157 -2.32 -3.62 21.48
C ASP A 157 -3.43 -2.75 20.92
N LEU A 158 -4.48 -3.36 20.37
CA LEU A 158 -5.63 -2.69 19.77
C LEU A 158 -6.74 -2.36 20.78
N SER A 159 -6.68 -2.87 21.99
CA SER A 159 -7.71 -2.68 23.05
C SER A 159 -7.21 -1.80 24.21
N ALA A 160 -6.10 -1.10 24.03
CA ALA A 160 -5.48 -0.27 25.06
C ALA A 160 -6.01 1.19 25.12
N GLY A 161 -7.08 1.51 24.37
CA GLY A 161 -7.62 2.88 24.27
C GLY A 161 -6.91 3.78 23.26
N VAL A 162 -5.68 3.43 22.88
CA VAL A 162 -4.89 4.14 21.88
C VAL A 162 -4.18 3.14 20.98
N ILE A 163 -4.37 3.25 19.70
CA ILE A 163 -3.67 2.45 18.68
C ILE A 163 -2.49 3.25 18.15
N ASN A 164 -1.27 2.79 18.42
CA ASN A 164 -0.06 3.41 17.91
C ASN A 164 0.28 2.84 16.53
N LEU A 165 0.21 3.68 15.50
CA LEU A 165 0.50 3.32 14.11
C LEU A 165 1.90 3.81 13.74
N GLY A 166 2.68 2.94 13.11
CA GLY A 166 3.93 3.31 12.45
C GLY A 166 3.70 4.09 11.15
N PRO A 167 4.77 4.61 10.53
CA PRO A 167 4.70 5.24 9.21
C PRO A 167 4.06 4.32 8.17
N CYS A 168 3.08 4.82 7.42
CA CYS A 168 2.38 4.09 6.36
C CYS A 168 1.80 2.72 6.83
N GLU A 169 1.54 2.55 8.12
CA GLU A 169 0.98 1.31 8.66
C GLU A 169 -0.54 1.28 8.50
N ALA A 170 -1.05 0.13 8.07
CA ALA A 170 -2.48 -0.17 8.03
C ALA A 170 -2.78 -1.45 8.82
N ILE A 171 -3.89 -1.46 9.54
CA ILE A 171 -4.36 -2.62 10.30
C ILE A 171 -5.85 -2.84 10.05
N ALA A 172 -6.28 -4.10 10.12
CA ALA A 172 -7.69 -4.49 10.06
C ALA A 172 -8.00 -5.51 11.16
N PHE A 173 -9.09 -5.31 11.90
CA PHE A 173 -9.48 -6.18 13.00
C PHE A 173 -11.01 -6.16 13.21
N LEU A 174 -11.54 -7.20 13.86
CA LEU A 174 -12.95 -7.25 14.27
C LEU A 174 -13.16 -6.53 15.61
N VAL A 175 -14.31 -5.88 15.73
CA VAL A 175 -14.77 -5.15 16.93
C VAL A 175 -16.10 -5.68 17.43
#